data_e550cc969dbdff3d6f8312b99799471a
#
_entry.id   e550cc969dbdff3d6f8312b99799471a
#
_cell.length_a   1.000
_cell.length_b   1.000
_cell.length_c   1.000
_cell.angle_alpha   90.00
_cell.angle_beta   90.00
_cell.angle_gamma   90.00
#
_symmetry.space_group_name_H-M   'P 1'
#
loop_
_entity.id
_entity.type
_entity.pdbx_description
1 polymer ?
#
loop_
_entity_poly.entity_id
_entity_poly.type
_entity_poly.pdbx_seq_one_letter_code
_entity_poly.pdbx_strand_id
1 'polypeptide(L)'
;SCDTAQAMKSWIENGLRPAMGRREVVEIRVAASYICRNRNNKRGGKISEHGRGRAVDVAGFAFADGTEWSIARNYNKQVRRAHKAACGIFGTTLGPGSDGYHEDHLHFDTADYRSGPYCR
;
A
#
# COMPACT_ATOMS: atom_id res chain seq x y z
N SER A 1 3.39 -12.51 -14.42
CA SER A 1 3.87 -11.20 -14.04
C SER A 1 3.42 -10.90 -12.61
N CYS A 2 4.06 -9.95 -12.04
CA CYS A 2 3.75 -9.58 -10.68
C CYS A 2 2.90 -8.34 -10.68
N ASP A 3 1.59 -8.51 -10.55
CA ASP A 3 0.66 -7.39 -10.59
C ASP A 3 0.84 -6.44 -9.42
N THR A 4 1.21 -6.98 -8.26
CA THR A 4 1.41 -6.13 -7.09
C THR A 4 2.59 -5.20 -7.26
N ALA A 5 3.69 -5.68 -7.83
CA ALA A 5 4.84 -4.83 -8.07
C ALA A 5 4.53 -3.76 -9.10
N GLN A 6 3.78 -4.11 -10.14
CA GLN A 6 3.37 -3.15 -11.15
C GLN A 6 2.42 -2.11 -10.58
N ALA A 7 1.50 -2.54 -9.73
CA ALA A 7 0.59 -1.63 -9.07
C ALA A 7 1.34 -0.69 -8.13
N MET A 8 2.34 -1.20 -7.40
CA MET A 8 3.15 -0.35 -6.55
C MET A 8 3.91 0.70 -7.35
N LYS A 9 4.47 0.31 -8.48
CA LYS A 9 5.17 1.25 -9.34
C LYS A 9 4.21 2.34 -9.83
N SER A 10 3.04 1.95 -10.27
CA SER A 10 2.04 2.90 -10.75
C SER A 10 1.61 3.85 -9.64
N TRP A 11 1.40 3.32 -8.44
CA TRP A 11 1.00 4.16 -7.31
C TRP A 11 2.09 5.15 -6.92
N ILE A 12 3.34 4.70 -6.92
CA ILE A 12 4.45 5.59 -6.59
C ILE A 12 4.52 6.74 -7.58
N GLU A 13 4.40 6.44 -8.86
CA GLU A 13 4.54 7.46 -9.91
C GLU A 13 3.32 8.35 -10.02
N ASN A 14 2.13 7.79 -9.90
CA ASN A 14 0.91 8.54 -10.20
C ASN A 14 0.10 8.92 -8.97
N GLY A 15 0.42 8.39 -7.82
CA GLY A 15 -0.30 8.68 -6.59
C GLY A 15 0.56 9.31 -5.52
N LEU A 16 1.61 8.59 -5.10
CA LEU A 16 2.43 9.02 -3.99
C LEU A 16 3.22 10.28 -4.32
N ARG A 17 3.97 10.27 -5.41
CA ARG A 17 4.79 11.42 -5.77
C ARG A 17 3.98 12.69 -5.99
N PRO A 18 2.88 12.64 -6.74
CA PRO A 18 2.07 13.85 -6.87
C PRO A 18 1.49 14.33 -5.55
N ALA A 19 1.12 13.43 -4.66
CA ALA A 19 0.56 13.81 -3.37
C ALA A 19 1.60 14.50 -2.48
N MET A 20 2.85 14.10 -2.59
CA MET A 20 3.92 14.66 -1.76
C MET A 20 4.44 16.00 -2.27
N GLY A 21 4.15 16.34 -3.52
CA GLY A 21 4.54 17.63 -4.07
C GLY A 21 6.05 17.76 -4.13
N ARG A 22 6.59 18.74 -3.41
CA ARG A 22 8.02 19.00 -3.46
C ARG A 22 8.84 18.10 -2.55
N ARG A 23 8.18 17.33 -1.67
CA ARG A 23 8.90 16.41 -0.81
C ARG A 23 9.29 15.20 -1.61
N GLU A 24 10.56 14.93 -1.67
CA GLU A 24 11.05 13.79 -2.42
C GLU A 24 11.08 12.57 -1.52
N VAL A 25 10.29 11.56 -1.83
CA VAL A 25 10.26 10.30 -1.11
C VAL A 25 11.43 9.46 -1.59
N VAL A 26 12.31 9.09 -0.68
CA VAL A 26 13.46 8.25 -1.02
C VAL A 26 13.31 6.83 -0.51
N GLU A 27 12.37 6.59 0.40
CA GLU A 27 12.17 5.27 0.94
C GLU A 27 10.71 5.08 1.35
N ILE A 28 10.17 3.92 1.04
CA ILE A 28 8.86 3.52 1.51
C ILE A 28 9.08 2.41 2.52
N ARG A 29 8.57 2.59 3.74
CA ARG A 29 8.73 1.58 4.76
C ARG A 29 7.59 0.61 4.68
N VAL A 30 7.91 -0.63 4.40
CA VAL A 30 6.94 -1.69 4.20
C VAL A 30 6.95 -2.57 5.44
N ALA A 31 5.81 -2.67 6.10
CA ALA A 31 5.68 -3.50 7.29
C ALA A 31 5.56 -4.97 6.93
N ALA A 32 4.87 -5.26 5.82
CA ALA A 32 4.71 -6.62 5.37
C ALA A 32 4.48 -6.61 3.87
N SER A 33 5.05 -7.57 3.18
CA SER A 33 4.91 -7.65 1.73
C SER A 33 5.21 -9.04 1.26
N TYR A 34 4.48 -9.48 0.25
CA TYR A 34 4.75 -10.77 -0.40
C TYR A 34 4.79 -10.57 -1.91
N ILE A 35 5.36 -9.45 -2.34
CA ILE A 35 5.38 -9.09 -3.74
C ILE A 35 6.26 -10.03 -4.53
N CYS A 36 5.68 -10.68 -5.52
CA CYS A 36 6.40 -11.57 -6.43
C CYS A 36 7.17 -12.70 -5.75
N ARG A 37 6.76 -13.13 -4.54
CA ARG A 37 7.42 -14.19 -3.90
C ARG A 37 6.93 -15.48 -4.39
N ASN A 38 7.85 -16.34 -4.60
CA ASN A 38 7.49 -17.62 -5.02
C ASN A 38 7.10 -18.34 -3.80
N ARG A 39 6.07 -18.75 -3.60
CA ARG A 39 5.68 -19.19 -2.49
C ARG A 39 5.49 -20.35 -2.26
N ASN A 40 5.42 -20.78 -1.92
CA ASN A 40 5.34 -21.80 -1.89
C ASN A 40 5.04 -22.41 -0.98
N ASN A 41 4.76 -22.44 -0.60
CA ASN A 41 4.74 -23.00 0.28
C ASN A 41 3.70 -23.41 1.04
N LYS A 42 2.71 -23.08 1.01
CA LYS A 42 1.71 -23.48 1.72
C LYS A 42 0.97 -24.46 1.08
N ARG A 43 0.79 -25.60 1.56
CA ARG A 43 0.09 -26.53 0.95
C ARG A 43 -1.17 -26.63 1.61
N GLY A 44 -2.22 -26.83 1.09
CA GLY A 44 -3.53 -27.08 1.61
C GLY A 44 -4.03 -25.85 2.23
N GLY A 45 -4.73 -25.51 2.89
CA GLY A 45 -5.18 -24.38 3.59
C GLY A 45 -5.43 -23.17 2.76
N LYS A 46 -6.13 -22.23 3.29
CA LYS A 46 -6.35 -20.99 2.65
C LYS A 46 -5.17 -20.10 2.80
N ILE A 47 -4.82 -19.40 1.78
CA ILE A 47 -3.72 -18.49 1.75
C ILE A 47 -4.26 -17.10 1.74
N SER A 48 -3.80 -16.24 2.64
CA SER A 48 -4.24 -14.84 2.66
C SER A 48 -3.74 -14.13 1.42
N GLU A 49 -4.24 -12.93 1.17
CA GLU A 49 -3.76 -12.16 0.02
C GLU A 49 -2.28 -11.87 0.13
N HIS A 50 -1.77 -11.67 1.34
CA HIS A 50 -0.34 -11.50 1.55
C HIS A 50 0.42 -12.75 1.09
N GLY A 51 -0.08 -13.92 1.46
CA GLY A 51 0.59 -15.16 1.11
C GLY A 51 0.61 -15.43 -0.39
N ARG A 52 -0.29 -14.80 -1.13
CA ARG A 52 -0.34 -14.97 -2.58
C ARG A 52 0.47 -13.93 -3.32
N GLY A 53 1.16 -13.05 -2.60
CA GLY A 53 1.96 -12.03 -3.25
C GLY A 53 1.15 -10.87 -3.79
N ARG A 54 -0.04 -10.68 -3.28
CA ARG A 54 -0.95 -9.65 -3.76
C ARG A 54 -1.05 -8.43 -2.88
N ALA A 55 -0.40 -8.42 -1.74
CA ALA A 55 -0.61 -7.37 -0.77
C ALA A 55 0.67 -6.76 -0.26
N VAL A 56 0.60 -5.51 0.13
CA VAL A 56 1.69 -4.80 0.75
C VAL A 56 1.12 -3.86 1.80
N ASP A 57 1.77 -3.83 2.97
CA ASP A 57 1.41 -2.91 4.03
C ASP A 57 2.48 -1.84 4.13
N VAL A 58 2.08 -0.59 3.95
CA VAL A 58 2.99 0.55 3.98
C VAL A 58 2.88 1.22 5.33
N ALA A 59 4.00 1.33 6.04
CA ALA A 59 4.02 1.89 7.40
C ALA A 59 4.51 3.34 7.43
N GLY A 60 5.20 3.79 6.41
CA GLY A 60 5.70 5.16 6.43
C GLY A 60 6.61 5.48 5.25
N PHE A 61 7.15 6.68 5.31
CA PHE A 61 7.99 7.23 4.24
C PHE A 61 9.18 7.96 4.82
N ALA A 62 10.30 7.92 4.11
CA ALA A 62 11.45 8.76 4.41
C ALA A 62 11.69 9.68 3.22
N PHE A 63 12.09 10.90 3.51
CA PHE A 63 12.25 11.94 2.51
C PHE A 63 13.72 12.31 2.37
N ALA A 64 14.06 12.92 1.24
CA ALA A 64 15.44 13.29 0.92
C ALA A 64 16.04 14.27 1.95
N ASP A 65 15.20 15.05 2.61
CA ASP A 65 15.66 16.01 3.60
C ASP A 65 15.87 15.40 4.99
N GLY A 66 15.74 14.08 5.10
CA GLY A 66 15.92 13.39 6.37
C GLY A 66 14.66 13.27 7.21
N THR A 67 13.58 13.89 6.78
CA THR A 67 12.29 13.79 7.49
C THR A 67 11.71 12.40 7.29
N GLU A 68 11.01 11.91 8.30
CA GLU A 68 10.32 10.62 8.20
C GLU A 68 8.89 10.77 8.69
N TRP A 69 7.98 10.16 7.99
CA TRP A 69 6.58 10.12 8.40
C TRP A 69 6.13 8.68 8.57
N SER A 70 5.44 8.41 9.66
CA SER A 70 4.78 7.11 9.84
C SER A 70 3.29 7.32 9.65
N ILE A 71 2.63 6.28 9.15
CA ILE A 71 1.18 6.35 8.99
C ILE A 71 0.51 6.55 10.35
N ALA A 72 1.06 5.92 11.39
CA ALA A 72 0.49 6.01 12.72
C ALA A 72 0.44 7.45 13.25
N ARG A 73 1.46 8.25 12.93
CA ARG A 73 1.58 9.60 13.49
C ARG A 73 1.31 10.72 12.51
N ASN A 74 1.47 10.45 11.24
CA ASN A 74 1.47 11.51 10.23
C ASN A 74 0.44 11.27 9.13
N TYR A 75 -0.75 10.84 9.50
CA TYR A 75 -1.80 10.66 8.50
C TYR A 75 -2.39 12.02 8.18
N ASN A 76 -1.58 12.84 7.53
CA ASN A 76 -1.91 14.21 7.19
C ASN A 76 -2.58 14.28 5.82
N LYS A 77 -2.83 15.49 5.36
CA LYS A 77 -3.54 15.70 4.10
C LYS A 77 -2.81 15.07 2.92
N GLN A 78 -1.49 15.17 2.89
CA GLN A 78 -0.71 14.61 1.78
C GLN A 78 -0.74 13.08 1.80
N VAL A 79 -0.58 12.48 2.97
CA VAL A 79 -0.66 11.03 3.10
C VAL A 79 -2.05 10.54 2.75
N ARG A 80 -3.07 11.26 3.18
CA ARG A 80 -4.45 10.89 2.86
C ARG A 80 -4.70 10.95 1.36
N ARG A 81 -4.12 11.93 0.69
CA ARG A 81 -4.25 12.06 -0.75
C ARG A 81 -3.56 10.89 -1.45
N ALA A 82 -2.38 10.51 -0.98
CA ALA A 82 -1.68 9.34 -1.53
C ALA A 82 -2.49 8.07 -1.31
N HIS A 83 -3.09 7.94 -0.14
CA HIS A 83 -3.94 6.78 0.18
C HIS A 83 -5.12 6.71 -0.79
N LYS A 84 -5.81 7.82 -0.99
CA LYS A 84 -6.96 7.84 -1.90
C LYS A 84 -6.56 7.55 -3.34
N ALA A 85 -5.39 8.00 -3.74
CA ALA A 85 -4.93 7.78 -5.10
C ALA A 85 -4.66 6.31 -5.41
N ALA A 86 -4.52 5.48 -4.39
CA ALA A 86 -4.30 4.05 -4.58
C ALA A 86 -5.57 3.31 -5.00
N CYS A 87 -6.73 3.93 -4.79
CA CYS A 87 -8.01 3.30 -5.13
C CYS A 87 -8.09 3.12 -6.63
N GLY A 88 -8.35 1.90 -7.06
CA GLY A 88 -8.43 1.60 -8.50
C GLY A 88 -7.10 1.14 -9.08
N ILE A 89 -5.98 1.64 -8.56
CA ILE A 89 -4.68 1.07 -8.90
C ILE A 89 -4.58 -0.27 -8.19
N PHE A 90 -5.04 -0.30 -6.95
CA PHE A 90 -5.19 -1.53 -6.19
C PHE A 90 -6.68 -1.87 -6.06
N GLY A 91 -6.98 -3.13 -5.89
CA GLY A 91 -8.36 -3.57 -5.71
C GLY A 91 -8.88 -3.33 -4.31
N THR A 92 -8.00 -3.32 -3.32
CA THR A 92 -8.36 -3.01 -1.95
C THR A 92 -7.38 -1.99 -1.41
N THR A 93 -7.90 -0.94 -0.76
CA THR A 93 -7.07 -0.01 -0.01
C THR A 93 -7.73 0.20 1.34
N LEU A 94 -6.95 0.02 2.40
CA LEU A 94 -7.42 0.23 3.76
C LEU A 94 -6.41 1.09 4.49
N GLY A 95 -6.86 1.90 5.40
CA GLY A 95 -5.98 2.76 6.18
C GLY A 95 -6.67 3.24 7.43
N PRO A 96 -6.12 4.26 8.08
CA PRO A 96 -6.71 4.81 9.29
C PRO A 96 -8.16 5.20 9.07
N GLY A 97 -9.03 4.77 9.98
CA GLY A 97 -10.45 5.05 9.91
C GLY A 97 -11.26 4.01 9.18
N SER A 98 -10.63 2.97 8.62
CA SER A 98 -11.36 1.96 7.84
C SER A 98 -12.06 0.94 8.73
N ASP A 99 -11.32 0.17 9.50
CA ASP A 99 -11.89 -0.93 10.26
C ASP A 99 -11.30 -1.08 11.67
N GLY A 100 -10.46 -0.15 12.09
CA GLY A 100 -9.85 -0.20 13.42
C GLY A 100 -8.57 -1.04 13.47
N TYR A 101 -8.25 -1.75 12.40
CA TYR A 101 -7.05 -2.59 12.37
C TYR A 101 -5.97 -2.04 11.47
N HIS A 102 -6.22 -0.89 10.82
CA HIS A 102 -5.28 -0.29 9.88
C HIS A 102 -4.97 1.15 10.25
N GLU A 103 -4.78 1.40 11.56
CA GLU A 103 -4.54 2.76 12.02
C GLU A 103 -3.08 3.17 11.89
N ASP A 104 -2.18 2.20 11.74
CA ASP A 104 -0.74 2.48 11.66
C ASP A 104 -0.12 2.06 10.34
N HIS A 105 -0.93 1.67 9.36
CA HIS A 105 -0.39 1.31 8.05
C HIS A 105 -1.47 1.41 6.99
N LEU A 106 -1.04 1.50 5.74
CA LEU A 106 -1.94 1.41 4.60
C LEU A 106 -1.82 0.00 4.05
N HIS A 107 -2.96 -0.64 3.85
CA HIS A 107 -2.98 -1.97 3.25
C HIS A 107 -3.46 -1.83 1.81
N PHE A 108 -2.65 -2.31 0.88
CA PHE A 108 -3.01 -2.31 -0.54
C PHE A 108 -2.93 -3.74 -1.06
N ASP A 109 -3.92 -4.16 -1.81
CA ASP A 109 -3.81 -5.45 -2.48
C ASP A 109 -4.44 -5.40 -3.86
N THR A 110 -4.14 -6.40 -4.67
CA THR A 110 -4.58 -6.45 -6.05
C THR A 110 -5.75 -7.39 -6.26
N ALA A 111 -6.51 -7.68 -5.20
CA ALA A 111 -7.70 -8.49 -5.33
C ALA A 111 -8.66 -7.87 -6.34
N ASP A 112 -9.33 -8.71 -7.09
CA ASP A 112 -10.21 -8.25 -8.15
C ASP A 112 -11.65 -8.58 -7.76
N TYR A 113 -12.43 -7.55 -7.52
CA TYR A 113 -13.80 -7.73 -7.09
C TYR A 113 -14.77 -7.34 -8.19
N ARG A 114 -15.85 -8.10 -8.34
CA ARG A 114 -16.87 -7.80 -9.31
C ARG A 114 -17.49 -6.43 -9.13
N SER A 115 -17.61 -6.00 -7.89
CA SER A 115 -18.22 -4.72 -7.58
C SER A 115 -17.27 -3.56 -7.73
N GLY A 116 -16.03 -3.81 -8.15
CA GLY A 116 -15.03 -2.77 -8.28
C GLY A 116 -14.15 -2.66 -7.05
N PRO A 117 -13.27 -1.68 -7.00
CA PRO A 117 -12.32 -1.54 -5.89
C PRO A 117 -13.02 -1.27 -4.56
N TYR A 118 -12.45 -1.82 -3.51
CA TYR A 118 -12.91 -1.57 -2.16
C TYR A 118 -11.92 -0.61 -1.51
N CYS A 119 -12.34 0.64 -1.33
CA CYS A 119 -11.44 1.70 -0.88
C CYS A 119 -11.91 2.31 0.43
N ARG A 120 -11.18 2.10 1.49
CA ARG A 120 -11.45 2.63 2.83
C ARG A 120 -10.20 3.25 3.41
#